data_820338236644272c7982fa29bd166a3f
#
_entry.id   820338236644272c7982fa29bd166a3f
#
_cell.length_a   1.000
_cell.length_b   1.000
_cell.length_c   1.000
_cell.angle_alpha   90.00
_cell.angle_beta   90.00
_cell.angle_gamma   90.00
#
_symmetry.space_group_name_H-M   'P 1'
#
loop_
_entity.id
_entity.type
_entity.pdbx_description
1 polymer ?
#
loop_
_entity_poly.entity_id
_entity_poly.type
_entity_poly.pdbx_seq_one_letter_code
_entity_poly.pdbx_strand_id
1 'polypeptide(L)'
;DDNTTVEPVAGNDVYLSVDADWQSAIYQILKQRVAGILLNKIEAVKEYDYKGENDASRIIIPIYDVYNALIANSVIDIDKFSREEASDTEKNLYAKFQQKQQEVFDTITNRLTSSDPPAYKDESTEVQEYLTYICDTVLRDTLGVIDKNEVDTSDATYQAWANDQSISLKDYLNYAASQNWIDISVISPKGEYLDSEEIYQALTSYIIDYLKTDTGFSKLLYKYLLMNDQITGQDICLVLYEQGVLSKEDDCYASLASGAM
;
A
#
# COMPACT_ATOMS: atom_id res chain seq x y z
N ASP A 1 -9.11 39.60 -31.79
CA ASP A 1 -8.12 38.95 -30.93
C ASP A 1 -7.56 37.77 -31.71
N ASP A 2 -6.40 38.03 -32.37
CA ASP A 2 -5.66 37.02 -33.12
C ASP A 2 -4.93 36.10 -32.12
N ASN A 3 -5.52 34.94 -31.84
CA ASN A 3 -4.92 33.88 -31.10
C ASN A 3 -3.94 33.12 -32.03
N THR A 4 -2.79 33.70 -32.31
CA THR A 4 -1.72 33.03 -33.05
C THR A 4 -1.11 31.96 -32.14
N THR A 5 -1.57 30.73 -32.30
CA THR A 5 -0.91 29.55 -31.71
C THR A 5 0.46 29.40 -32.38
N VAL A 6 1.53 29.64 -31.65
CA VAL A 6 2.89 29.39 -32.13
C VAL A 6 3.14 27.89 -32.05
N GLU A 7 3.31 27.25 -33.18
CA GLU A 7 3.69 25.85 -33.27
C GLU A 7 5.06 25.62 -32.58
N PRO A 8 5.22 24.56 -31.77
CA PRO A 8 6.50 24.26 -31.14
C PRO A 8 7.54 23.91 -32.20
N VAL A 9 8.65 24.62 -32.19
CA VAL A 9 9.81 24.33 -33.07
C VAL A 9 10.74 23.39 -32.31
N ALA A 10 11.16 22.29 -32.96
CA ALA A 10 12.15 21.37 -32.39
C ALA A 10 13.42 22.16 -32.04
N GLY A 11 13.89 22.02 -30.80
CA GLY A 11 15.15 22.62 -30.35
C GLY A 11 16.37 21.97 -30.99
N ASN A 12 17.54 22.56 -30.78
CA ASN A 12 18.80 21.97 -31.25
C ASN A 12 19.14 20.72 -30.44
N ASP A 13 19.77 19.74 -31.11
CA ASP A 13 20.27 18.56 -30.46
C ASP A 13 21.34 18.92 -29.41
N VAL A 14 21.23 18.36 -28.23
CA VAL A 14 22.21 18.51 -27.15
C VAL A 14 23.09 17.27 -27.11
N TYR A 15 24.38 17.44 -27.41
CA TYR A 15 25.37 16.38 -27.29
C TYR A 15 25.97 16.37 -25.89
N LEU A 16 25.81 15.24 -25.19
CA LEU A 16 26.44 15.04 -23.88
C LEU A 16 27.84 14.43 -24.07
N SER A 17 28.78 14.85 -23.24
CA SER A 17 30.14 14.30 -23.22
C SER A 17 30.25 12.92 -22.54
N VAL A 18 29.11 12.34 -22.16
CA VAL A 18 29.04 11.03 -21.50
C VAL A 18 28.77 9.97 -22.53
N ASP A 19 29.69 8.98 -22.62
CA ASP A 19 29.54 7.80 -23.44
C ASP A 19 28.41 6.90 -22.89
N ALA A 20 27.43 6.59 -23.74
CA ALA A 20 26.24 5.81 -23.34
C ALA A 20 26.61 4.36 -22.94
N ASP A 21 27.60 3.76 -23.60
CA ASP A 21 28.04 2.39 -23.30
C ASP A 21 28.75 2.32 -21.95
N TRP A 22 29.60 3.32 -21.66
CA TRP A 22 30.22 3.46 -20.35
C TRP A 22 29.19 3.71 -19.25
N GLN A 23 28.22 4.56 -19.49
CA GLN A 23 27.16 4.85 -18.54
C GLN A 23 26.34 3.59 -18.23
N SER A 24 25.99 2.81 -19.25
CA SER A 24 25.29 1.53 -19.10
C SER A 24 26.13 0.52 -18.33
N ALA A 25 27.43 0.38 -18.65
CA ALA A 25 28.33 -0.54 -17.96
C ALA A 25 28.50 -0.17 -16.46
N ILE A 26 28.69 1.11 -16.16
CA ILE A 26 28.79 1.61 -14.78
C ILE A 26 27.47 1.33 -14.02
N TYR A 27 26.32 1.59 -14.64
CA TYR A 27 25.02 1.30 -14.06
C TYR A 27 24.87 -0.18 -13.69
N GLN A 28 25.26 -1.10 -14.58
CA GLN A 28 25.20 -2.54 -14.30
C GLN A 28 26.15 -2.95 -13.16
N ILE A 29 27.35 -2.39 -13.10
CA ILE A 29 28.30 -2.64 -12.01
C ILE A 29 27.72 -2.16 -10.68
N LEU A 30 27.18 -0.93 -10.64
CA LEU A 30 26.56 -0.37 -9.44
C LEU A 30 25.35 -1.21 -8.99
N LYS A 31 24.48 -1.60 -9.93
CA LYS A 31 23.33 -2.46 -9.66
C LYS A 31 23.75 -3.79 -9.02
N GLN A 32 24.76 -4.45 -9.56
CA GLN A 32 25.28 -5.71 -9.01
C GLN A 32 25.90 -5.53 -7.62
N ARG A 33 26.65 -4.43 -7.40
CA ARG A 33 27.26 -4.13 -6.09
C ARG A 33 26.21 -3.83 -5.03
N VAL A 34 25.21 -3.01 -5.37
CA VAL A 34 24.09 -2.70 -4.46
C VAL A 34 23.30 -3.96 -4.13
N ALA A 35 22.98 -4.79 -5.15
CA ALA A 35 22.27 -6.05 -4.92
C ALA A 35 23.07 -7.00 -4.00
N GLY A 36 24.40 -7.11 -4.17
CA GLY A 36 25.25 -7.90 -3.30
C GLY A 36 25.29 -7.38 -1.85
N ILE A 37 25.31 -6.06 -1.65
CA ILE A 37 25.24 -5.47 -0.31
C ILE A 37 23.89 -5.76 0.34
N LEU A 38 22.80 -5.57 -0.38
CA LEU A 38 21.45 -5.81 0.13
C LEU A 38 21.25 -7.28 0.49
N LEU A 39 21.69 -8.21 -0.36
CA LEU A 39 21.58 -9.64 -0.12
C LEU A 39 22.27 -10.07 1.18
N ASN A 40 23.46 -9.51 1.48
CA ASN A 40 24.19 -9.79 2.71
C ASN A 40 23.54 -9.20 3.96
N LYS A 41 22.49 -8.39 3.79
CA LYS A 41 21.74 -7.77 4.90
C LYS A 41 20.39 -8.43 5.15
N ILE A 42 19.96 -9.33 4.26
CA ILE A 42 18.68 -10.02 4.42
C ILE A 42 18.81 -11.10 5.48
N GLU A 43 17.93 -11.05 6.47
CA GLU A 43 17.84 -12.05 7.53
C GLU A 43 16.43 -12.63 7.63
N ALA A 44 16.33 -13.88 8.10
CA ALA A 44 15.09 -14.62 8.22
C ALA A 44 14.29 -14.19 9.46
N VAL A 45 13.95 -12.90 9.52
CA VAL A 45 13.12 -12.30 10.56
C VAL A 45 11.92 -11.58 9.94
N LYS A 46 10.85 -11.42 10.72
CA LYS A 46 9.63 -10.72 10.25
C LYS A 46 9.78 -9.21 10.30
N GLU A 47 10.36 -8.70 11.37
CA GLU A 47 10.47 -7.28 11.65
C GLU A 47 11.82 -6.96 12.25
N TYR A 48 12.25 -5.72 12.08
CA TYR A 48 13.44 -5.19 12.70
C TYR A 48 13.18 -3.77 13.21
N ASP A 49 13.48 -3.51 14.47
CA ASP A 49 13.35 -2.17 15.04
C ASP A 49 14.60 -1.34 14.74
N TYR A 50 14.47 -0.40 13.82
CA TYR A 50 15.54 0.53 13.44
C TYR A 50 15.77 1.66 14.45
N LYS A 51 14.91 1.80 15.48
CA LYS A 51 14.98 2.90 16.42
C LYS A 51 16.27 2.88 17.23
N GLY A 52 17.05 3.96 17.12
CA GLY A 52 18.29 4.12 17.82
C GLY A 52 19.52 3.45 17.20
N GLU A 53 19.38 2.75 16.07
CA GLU A 53 20.53 2.18 15.35
C GLU A 53 21.14 3.25 14.43
N ASN A 54 22.37 3.68 14.76
CA ASN A 54 23.12 4.65 13.98
C ASN A 54 24.26 4.01 13.17
N ASP A 55 24.53 2.73 13.37
CA ASP A 55 25.57 2.00 12.66
C ASP A 55 24.97 1.23 11.48
N ALA A 56 25.17 1.75 10.26
CA ALA A 56 24.68 1.13 9.03
C ALA A 56 25.18 -0.34 8.85
N SER A 57 26.27 -0.74 9.51
CA SER A 57 26.75 -2.11 9.46
C SER A 57 25.82 -3.10 10.17
N ARG A 58 25.05 -2.63 11.15
CA ARG A 58 24.14 -3.42 11.97
C ARG A 58 22.71 -3.46 11.42
N ILE A 59 22.38 -2.59 10.46
CA ILE A 59 21.06 -2.60 9.82
C ILE A 59 20.92 -3.91 9.04
N ILE A 60 19.85 -4.63 9.32
CA ILE A 60 19.43 -5.84 8.59
C ILE A 60 18.15 -5.54 7.78
N ILE A 61 17.85 -6.39 6.83
CA ILE A 61 16.62 -6.32 6.02
C ILE A 61 15.81 -7.59 6.36
N PRO A 62 14.66 -7.46 7.02
CA PRO A 62 13.77 -8.60 7.21
C PRO A 62 13.39 -9.23 5.88
N ILE A 63 13.42 -10.56 5.79
CA ILE A 63 13.01 -11.26 4.56
C ILE A 63 11.53 -10.95 4.21
N TYR A 64 10.70 -10.65 5.19
CA TYR A 64 9.31 -10.26 4.99
C TYR A 64 9.18 -8.90 4.30
N ASP A 65 10.10 -7.97 4.51
CA ASP A 65 10.16 -6.70 3.77
C ASP A 65 10.46 -6.97 2.28
N VAL A 66 11.31 -7.97 1.99
CA VAL A 66 11.57 -8.38 0.60
C VAL A 66 10.32 -8.97 -0.03
N TYR A 67 9.63 -9.89 0.65
CA TYR A 67 8.39 -10.47 0.14
C TYR A 67 7.32 -9.40 -0.12
N ASN A 68 7.15 -8.49 0.83
CA ASN A 68 6.24 -7.36 0.68
C ASN A 68 6.63 -6.45 -0.50
N ALA A 69 7.93 -6.19 -0.68
CA ALA A 69 8.42 -5.39 -1.81
C ALA A 69 8.17 -6.07 -3.17
N LEU A 70 8.26 -7.39 -3.27
CA LEU A 70 7.95 -8.14 -4.50
C LEU A 70 6.49 -7.96 -4.91
N ILE A 71 5.56 -7.98 -3.96
CA ILE A 71 4.13 -7.75 -4.19
C ILE A 71 3.87 -6.26 -4.46
N ALA A 72 4.38 -5.37 -3.60
CA ALA A 72 4.15 -3.93 -3.71
C ALA A 72 4.62 -3.36 -5.05
N ASN A 73 5.77 -3.82 -5.54
CA ASN A 73 6.34 -3.39 -6.83
C ASN A 73 5.86 -4.21 -8.03
N SER A 74 4.84 -5.07 -7.85
CA SER A 74 4.27 -5.91 -8.91
C SER A 74 5.30 -6.81 -9.62
N VAL A 75 6.36 -7.21 -8.92
CA VAL A 75 7.24 -8.30 -9.36
C VAL A 75 6.46 -9.61 -9.32
N ILE A 76 5.67 -9.80 -8.25
CA ILE A 76 4.57 -10.77 -8.21
C ILE A 76 3.31 -10.06 -8.66
N ASP A 77 2.76 -10.50 -9.78
CA ASP A 77 1.51 -9.98 -10.35
C ASP A 77 0.32 -10.67 -9.69
N ILE A 78 -0.24 -10.04 -8.66
CA ILE A 78 -1.40 -10.57 -7.91
C ILE A 78 -2.68 -10.61 -8.75
N ASP A 79 -2.79 -9.83 -9.82
CA ASP A 79 -3.96 -9.83 -10.70
C ASP A 79 -4.08 -11.13 -11.51
N LYS A 80 -2.98 -11.87 -11.65
CA LYS A 80 -3.00 -13.19 -12.27
C LYS A 80 -3.72 -14.24 -11.43
N PHE A 81 -3.72 -14.09 -10.10
CA PHE A 81 -4.24 -15.10 -9.17
C PHE A 81 -5.74 -15.37 -9.35
N SER A 82 -6.50 -14.40 -9.84
CA SER A 82 -7.94 -14.53 -10.10
C SER A 82 -8.30 -15.06 -11.48
N ARG A 83 -7.31 -15.27 -12.37
CA ARG A 83 -7.56 -15.69 -13.75
C ARG A 83 -7.84 -17.19 -13.86
N GLU A 84 -8.52 -17.59 -14.92
CA GLU A 84 -8.85 -18.99 -15.17
C GLU A 84 -7.59 -19.85 -15.33
N GLU A 85 -6.58 -19.32 -16.02
CA GLU A 85 -5.27 -19.94 -16.27
C GLU A 85 -4.31 -19.92 -15.09
N ALA A 86 -4.69 -19.33 -13.95
CA ALA A 86 -3.85 -19.30 -12.75
C ALA A 86 -3.46 -20.72 -12.32
N SER A 87 -2.24 -20.84 -11.79
CA SER A 87 -1.73 -22.09 -11.23
C SER A 87 -2.51 -22.52 -9.98
N ASP A 88 -2.30 -23.74 -9.51
CA ASP A 88 -2.91 -24.21 -8.26
C ASP A 88 -2.40 -23.40 -7.05
N THR A 89 -1.13 -23.00 -7.05
CA THR A 89 -0.55 -22.13 -6.03
C THR A 89 -1.24 -20.76 -6.02
N GLU A 90 -1.33 -20.13 -7.18
CA GLU A 90 -1.97 -18.82 -7.34
C GLU A 90 -3.44 -18.85 -6.92
N LYS A 91 -4.20 -19.88 -7.33
CA LYS A 91 -5.60 -20.09 -6.92
C LYS A 91 -5.75 -20.27 -5.41
N ASN A 92 -4.84 -21.02 -4.78
CA ASN A 92 -4.84 -21.19 -3.33
C ASN A 92 -4.56 -19.86 -2.61
N LEU A 93 -3.59 -19.08 -3.08
CA LEU A 93 -3.31 -17.76 -2.54
C LEU A 93 -4.49 -16.79 -2.72
N TYR A 94 -5.18 -16.87 -3.86
CA TYR A 94 -6.37 -16.07 -4.09
C TYR A 94 -7.52 -16.46 -3.15
N ALA A 95 -7.72 -17.73 -2.87
CA ALA A 95 -8.73 -18.19 -1.92
C ALA A 95 -8.44 -17.66 -0.49
N LYS A 96 -7.17 -17.69 -0.05
CA LYS A 96 -6.75 -17.10 1.23
C LYS A 96 -6.99 -15.58 1.24
N PHE A 97 -6.67 -14.92 0.13
CA PHE A 97 -6.94 -13.49 -0.03
C PHE A 97 -8.43 -13.15 0.08
N GLN A 98 -9.30 -13.91 -0.58
CA GLN A 98 -10.75 -13.68 -0.52
C GLN A 98 -11.30 -13.84 0.90
N GLN A 99 -10.84 -14.85 1.63
CA GLN A 99 -11.20 -15.00 3.05
C GLN A 99 -10.72 -13.79 3.88
N LYS A 100 -9.45 -13.42 3.74
CA LYS A 100 -8.89 -12.25 4.44
C LYS A 100 -9.63 -10.97 4.09
N GLN A 101 -9.94 -10.77 2.82
CA GLN A 101 -10.69 -9.63 2.34
C GLN A 101 -12.06 -9.53 3.04
N GLN A 102 -12.80 -10.64 3.12
CA GLN A 102 -14.10 -10.65 3.81
C GLN A 102 -13.95 -10.28 5.30
N GLU A 103 -13.01 -10.90 6.02
CA GLU A 103 -12.74 -10.62 7.43
C GLU A 103 -12.39 -9.15 7.67
N VAL A 104 -11.57 -8.58 6.80
CA VAL A 104 -11.14 -7.18 6.89
C VAL A 104 -12.28 -6.23 6.55
N PHE A 105 -13.08 -6.51 5.53
CA PHE A 105 -14.25 -5.70 5.20
C PHE A 105 -15.29 -5.70 6.32
N ASP A 106 -15.54 -6.84 6.95
CA ASP A 106 -16.42 -6.93 8.11
C ASP A 106 -15.88 -6.08 9.27
N THR A 107 -14.56 -6.12 9.50
CA THR A 107 -13.89 -5.31 10.51
C THR A 107 -14.01 -3.81 10.20
N ILE A 108 -13.65 -3.38 9.00
CA ILE A 108 -13.72 -1.97 8.59
C ILE A 108 -15.17 -1.46 8.67
N THR A 109 -16.12 -2.24 8.15
CA THR A 109 -17.55 -1.88 8.23
C THR A 109 -17.97 -1.69 9.67
N ASN A 110 -17.60 -2.60 10.57
CA ASN A 110 -17.90 -2.47 11.99
C ASN A 110 -17.26 -1.19 12.59
N ARG A 111 -15.99 -0.88 12.25
CA ARG A 111 -15.32 0.34 12.74
C ARG A 111 -15.96 1.62 12.25
N LEU A 112 -16.52 1.61 11.05
CA LEU A 112 -17.22 2.78 10.50
C LEU A 112 -18.67 2.89 10.93
N THR A 113 -19.36 1.79 11.34
CA THR A 113 -20.80 1.81 11.63
C THR A 113 -21.14 1.61 13.10
N SER A 114 -20.25 1.03 13.93
CA SER A 114 -20.48 0.83 15.38
C SER A 114 -20.82 2.13 16.08
N SER A 115 -21.67 2.06 17.10
CA SER A 115 -21.98 3.23 17.97
C SER A 115 -20.80 3.60 18.87
N ASP A 116 -19.90 2.66 19.16
CA ASP A 116 -18.76 2.85 20.07
C ASP A 116 -17.53 2.12 19.49
N PRO A 117 -16.92 2.64 18.43
CA PRO A 117 -15.70 2.05 17.84
C PRO A 117 -14.49 2.39 18.71
N PRO A 118 -13.49 1.50 18.79
CA PRO A 118 -12.25 1.78 19.51
C PRO A 118 -11.52 3.02 18.98
N ALA A 119 -10.78 3.70 19.86
CA ALA A 119 -9.85 4.73 19.42
C ALA A 119 -8.73 4.10 18.58
N TYR A 120 -8.15 4.87 17.65
CA TYR A 120 -7.10 4.37 16.73
C TYR A 120 -5.95 3.69 17.50
N LYS A 121 -5.46 4.29 18.58
CA LYS A 121 -4.35 3.75 19.39
C LYS A 121 -4.66 2.42 20.08
N ASP A 122 -5.93 2.08 20.26
CA ASP A 122 -6.40 0.86 20.93
C ASP A 122 -6.64 -0.29 19.92
N GLU A 123 -6.51 -0.01 18.62
CA GLU A 123 -6.57 -1.02 17.58
C GLU A 123 -5.28 -1.83 17.45
N SER A 124 -5.37 -3.03 16.86
CA SER A 124 -4.17 -3.78 16.47
C SER A 124 -3.39 -3.03 15.38
N THR A 125 -2.07 -3.26 15.29
CA THR A 125 -1.20 -2.67 14.26
C THR A 125 -1.76 -2.89 12.85
N GLU A 126 -2.29 -4.08 12.58
CA GLU A 126 -2.92 -4.43 11.31
C GLU A 126 -4.12 -3.52 11.01
N VAL A 127 -5.04 -3.36 11.96
CA VAL A 127 -6.23 -2.51 11.77
C VAL A 127 -5.84 -1.05 11.69
N GLN A 128 -4.88 -0.59 12.49
CA GLN A 128 -4.34 0.77 12.39
C GLN A 128 -3.82 1.06 10.98
N GLU A 129 -3.10 0.14 10.37
CA GLU A 129 -2.59 0.34 9.01
C GLU A 129 -3.70 0.39 7.97
N TYR A 130 -4.78 -0.39 8.12
CA TYR A 130 -5.97 -0.29 7.26
C TYR A 130 -6.67 1.06 7.40
N LEU A 131 -6.87 1.53 8.63
CA LEU A 131 -7.51 2.82 8.88
C LEU A 131 -6.67 4.00 8.38
N THR A 132 -5.34 3.92 8.54
CA THR A 132 -4.40 4.91 7.98
C THR A 132 -4.46 4.90 6.45
N TYR A 133 -4.45 3.72 5.83
CA TYR A 133 -4.55 3.59 4.38
C TYR A 133 -5.85 4.24 3.86
N ILE A 134 -6.98 3.99 4.52
CA ILE A 134 -8.27 4.61 4.17
C ILE A 134 -8.19 6.13 4.29
N CYS A 135 -7.79 6.64 5.44
CA CYS A 135 -7.82 8.07 5.72
C CYS A 135 -6.80 8.85 4.87
N ASP A 136 -5.55 8.40 4.90
CA ASP A 136 -4.43 9.15 4.33
C ASP A 136 -4.26 8.87 2.84
N THR A 137 -4.17 7.59 2.47
CA THR A 137 -3.88 7.22 1.08
C THR A 137 -5.11 7.38 0.19
N VAL A 138 -6.26 6.82 0.62
CA VAL A 138 -7.46 6.83 -0.22
C VAL A 138 -8.16 8.18 -0.16
N LEU A 139 -8.66 8.59 1.01
CA LEU A 139 -9.54 9.75 1.11
C LEU A 139 -8.80 11.07 0.90
N ARG A 140 -7.57 11.18 1.41
CA ARG A 140 -6.81 12.43 1.34
C ARG A 140 -5.95 12.55 0.09
N ASP A 141 -5.10 11.53 -0.18
CA ASP A 141 -4.04 11.67 -1.18
C ASP A 141 -4.48 11.25 -2.58
N THR A 142 -5.30 10.19 -2.70
CA THR A 142 -5.69 9.65 -4.00
C THR A 142 -6.95 10.32 -4.54
N LEU A 143 -7.99 10.40 -3.72
CA LEU A 143 -9.31 10.86 -4.16
C LEU A 143 -9.59 12.33 -3.85
N GLY A 144 -8.84 12.93 -2.90
CA GLY A 144 -9.07 14.29 -2.48
C GLY A 144 -10.44 14.51 -1.80
N VAL A 145 -11.06 13.44 -1.30
CA VAL A 145 -12.34 13.52 -0.56
C VAL A 145 -12.17 14.34 0.71
N ILE A 146 -11.05 14.18 1.42
CA ILE A 146 -10.65 15.09 2.50
C ILE A 146 -9.87 16.24 1.86
N ASP A 147 -10.47 17.42 1.80
CA ASP A 147 -9.85 18.60 1.21
C ASP A 147 -8.76 19.16 2.12
N LYS A 148 -7.51 18.98 1.72
CA LYS A 148 -6.33 19.45 2.46
C LYS A 148 -6.32 20.96 2.74
N ASN A 149 -7.00 21.76 1.92
CA ASN A 149 -7.03 23.21 2.06
C ASN A 149 -8.07 23.66 3.09
N GLU A 150 -9.12 22.85 3.31
CA GLU A 150 -10.19 23.17 4.26
C GLU A 150 -9.92 22.61 5.67
N VAL A 151 -9.03 21.60 5.78
CA VAL A 151 -8.68 20.98 7.07
C VAL A 151 -7.87 21.95 7.93
N ASP A 152 -8.42 22.35 9.09
CA ASP A 152 -7.66 23.07 10.11
C ASP A 152 -6.81 22.09 10.93
N THR A 153 -5.52 22.06 10.66
CA THR A 153 -4.57 21.19 11.38
C THR A 153 -4.35 21.57 12.84
N SER A 154 -4.81 22.75 13.27
CA SER A 154 -4.78 23.18 14.69
C SER A 154 -6.04 22.79 15.46
N ASP A 155 -7.07 22.30 14.78
CA ASP A 155 -8.31 21.83 15.37
C ASP A 155 -8.11 20.68 16.36
N ALA A 156 -8.83 20.70 17.48
CA ALA A 156 -8.66 19.73 18.56
C ALA A 156 -8.99 18.29 18.12
N THR A 157 -10.00 18.12 17.26
CA THR A 157 -10.39 16.79 16.75
C THR A 157 -9.37 16.28 15.74
N TYR A 158 -8.85 17.17 14.87
CA TYR A 158 -7.74 16.82 14.00
C TYR A 158 -6.51 16.35 14.81
N GLN A 159 -6.13 17.08 15.87
CA GLN A 159 -5.03 16.72 16.75
C GLN A 159 -5.28 15.39 17.48
N ALA A 160 -6.51 15.16 17.95
CA ALA A 160 -6.90 13.91 18.60
C ALA A 160 -6.80 12.69 17.65
N TRP A 161 -7.05 12.87 16.34
CA TRP A 161 -6.87 11.84 15.33
C TRP A 161 -5.39 11.69 14.92
N ALA A 162 -4.77 12.77 14.45
CA ALA A 162 -3.47 12.72 13.77
C ALA A 162 -2.28 12.53 14.72
N ASN A 163 -2.33 13.11 15.93
CA ASN A 163 -1.22 13.12 16.87
C ASN A 163 -1.48 12.26 18.11
N ASP A 164 -2.61 12.46 18.79
CA ASP A 164 -2.92 11.76 20.04
C ASP A 164 -3.46 10.35 19.78
N GLN A 165 -4.01 10.12 18.58
CA GLN A 165 -4.62 8.85 18.17
C GLN A 165 -5.71 8.36 19.14
N SER A 166 -6.37 9.32 19.80
CA SER A 166 -7.27 9.10 20.94
C SER A 166 -8.73 8.98 20.54
N ILE A 167 -9.06 9.13 19.27
CA ILE A 167 -10.40 8.96 18.71
C ILE A 167 -10.42 7.91 17.62
N SER A 168 -11.61 7.44 17.25
CA SER A 168 -11.80 6.51 16.14
C SER A 168 -11.77 7.21 14.78
N LEU A 169 -11.52 6.46 13.69
CA LEU A 169 -11.70 6.98 12.34
C LEU A 169 -13.12 7.48 12.08
N LYS A 170 -14.13 6.76 12.62
CA LYS A 170 -15.53 7.17 12.55
C LYS A 170 -15.75 8.57 13.11
N ASP A 171 -15.25 8.81 14.34
CA ASP A 171 -15.43 10.11 15.00
C ASP A 171 -14.76 11.23 14.22
N TYR A 172 -13.54 10.97 13.73
CA TYR A 172 -12.83 11.92 12.88
C TYR A 172 -13.59 12.24 11.59
N LEU A 173 -14.07 11.23 10.85
CA LEU A 173 -14.78 11.43 9.58
C LEU A 173 -16.16 12.09 9.77
N ASN A 174 -16.89 11.76 10.84
CA ASN A 174 -18.13 12.46 11.21
C ASN A 174 -17.88 13.94 11.49
N TYR A 175 -16.83 14.22 12.24
CA TYR A 175 -16.43 15.60 12.52
C TYR A 175 -16.04 16.33 11.24
N ALA A 176 -15.21 15.72 10.40
CA ALA A 176 -14.79 16.28 9.11
C ALA A 176 -16.00 16.62 8.21
N ALA A 177 -17.02 15.75 8.17
CA ALA A 177 -18.27 16.01 7.46
C ALA A 177 -19.00 17.24 8.02
N SER A 178 -19.04 17.40 9.36
CA SER A 178 -19.69 18.55 10.01
C SER A 178 -18.94 19.88 9.81
N GLN A 179 -17.63 19.82 9.57
CA GLN A 179 -16.77 21.00 9.35
C GLN A 179 -16.60 21.37 7.87
N ASN A 180 -17.30 20.68 6.95
CA ASN A 180 -17.15 20.83 5.50
C ASN A 180 -15.71 20.52 5.00
N TRP A 181 -14.99 19.63 5.69
CA TRP A 181 -13.69 19.15 5.23
C TRP A 181 -13.79 18.05 4.18
N ILE A 182 -15.01 17.58 3.90
CA ILE A 182 -15.31 16.53 2.91
C ILE A 182 -15.80 17.17 1.62
N ASP A 183 -15.12 16.90 0.51
CA ASP A 183 -15.60 17.26 -0.83
C ASP A 183 -16.73 16.31 -1.25
N ILE A 184 -17.96 16.78 -1.10
CA ILE A 184 -19.16 16.00 -1.41
C ILE A 184 -19.24 15.68 -2.91
N SER A 185 -18.68 16.50 -3.78
CA SER A 185 -18.76 16.31 -5.25
C SER A 185 -18.10 15.00 -5.70
N VAL A 186 -17.14 14.50 -4.95
CA VAL A 186 -16.46 13.23 -5.22
C VAL A 186 -17.34 12.02 -4.86
N ILE A 187 -18.09 12.11 -3.76
CA ILE A 187 -18.88 10.98 -3.22
C ILE A 187 -20.34 10.99 -3.68
N SER A 188 -20.88 12.16 -4.04
CA SER A 188 -22.25 12.34 -4.52
C SER A 188 -22.33 13.35 -5.66
N PRO A 189 -21.98 12.96 -6.91
CA PRO A 189 -21.87 13.90 -8.03
C PRO A 189 -23.20 14.49 -8.51
N LYS A 190 -24.36 14.07 -7.95
CA LYS A 190 -25.70 14.53 -8.38
C LYS A 190 -26.10 15.90 -7.84
N GLY A 191 -25.27 16.56 -7.04
CA GLY A 191 -25.55 17.90 -6.51
C GLY A 191 -26.73 17.94 -5.52
N GLU A 192 -27.04 16.84 -4.87
CA GLU A 192 -28.05 16.76 -3.80
C GLU A 192 -27.53 17.48 -2.56
N TYR A 193 -28.40 18.21 -1.89
CA TYR A 193 -28.06 18.79 -0.59
C TYR A 193 -28.15 17.68 0.46
N LEU A 194 -27.02 17.29 1.05
CA LEU A 194 -26.91 16.26 2.07
C LEU A 194 -26.61 16.92 3.43
N ASP A 195 -27.21 16.42 4.50
CA ASP A 195 -26.79 16.76 5.84
C ASP A 195 -25.54 15.97 6.25
N SER A 196 -24.96 16.28 7.41
CA SER A 196 -23.69 15.65 7.87
C SER A 196 -23.82 14.15 8.07
N GLU A 197 -24.97 13.64 8.49
CA GLU A 197 -25.24 12.21 8.67
C GLU A 197 -25.31 11.51 7.30
N GLU A 198 -26.03 12.10 6.36
CA GLU A 198 -26.15 11.60 4.98
C GLU A 198 -24.81 11.61 4.26
N ILE A 199 -24.00 12.67 4.46
CA ILE A 199 -22.60 12.73 3.95
C ILE A 199 -21.78 11.58 4.50
N TYR A 200 -21.86 11.33 5.81
CA TYR A 200 -21.09 10.25 6.44
C TYR A 200 -21.53 8.87 5.95
N GLN A 201 -22.81 8.62 5.77
CA GLN A 201 -23.34 7.36 5.24
C GLN A 201 -22.89 7.14 3.80
N ALA A 202 -22.96 8.18 2.96
CA ALA A 202 -22.47 8.13 1.58
C ALA A 202 -20.96 7.85 1.53
N LEU A 203 -20.18 8.51 2.41
CA LEU A 203 -18.74 8.32 2.55
C LEU A 203 -18.39 6.89 2.94
N THR A 204 -19.08 6.33 3.92
CA THR A 204 -18.87 4.94 4.38
C THR A 204 -19.10 3.95 3.25
N SER A 205 -20.21 4.10 2.51
CA SER A 205 -20.50 3.24 1.35
C SER A 205 -19.45 3.38 0.26
N TYR A 206 -19.05 4.61 -0.02
CA TYR A 206 -18.02 4.91 -1.02
C TYR A 206 -16.65 4.28 -0.67
N ILE A 207 -16.23 4.37 0.60
CA ILE A 207 -14.99 3.74 1.08
C ILE A 207 -15.02 2.23 0.80
N ILE A 208 -16.07 1.55 1.24
CA ILE A 208 -16.18 0.10 1.09
C ILE A 208 -16.17 -0.32 -0.38
N ASP A 209 -16.90 0.40 -1.24
CA ASP A 209 -16.95 0.06 -2.66
C ASP A 209 -15.62 0.35 -3.38
N TYR A 210 -14.93 1.43 -3.02
CA TYR A 210 -13.62 1.74 -3.55
C TYR A 210 -12.58 0.67 -3.20
N LEU A 211 -12.50 0.29 -1.92
CA LEU A 211 -11.51 -0.67 -1.44
C LEU A 211 -11.65 -2.06 -2.08
N LYS A 212 -12.86 -2.44 -2.53
CA LYS A 212 -13.08 -3.74 -3.21
C LYS A 212 -12.27 -3.90 -4.49
N THR A 213 -11.98 -2.79 -5.17
CA THR A 213 -11.28 -2.78 -6.46
C THR A 213 -9.91 -2.13 -6.39
N ASP A 214 -9.52 -1.60 -5.22
CA ASP A 214 -8.24 -0.94 -5.07
C ASP A 214 -7.08 -1.94 -4.94
N THR A 215 -6.19 -1.92 -5.93
CA THR A 215 -5.01 -2.78 -5.98
C THR A 215 -4.03 -2.49 -4.84
N GLY A 216 -3.91 -1.24 -4.40
CA GLY A 216 -3.06 -0.86 -3.28
C GLY A 216 -3.54 -1.50 -1.98
N PHE A 217 -4.85 -1.47 -1.72
CA PHE A 217 -5.45 -2.15 -0.58
C PHE A 217 -5.31 -3.68 -0.67
N SER A 218 -5.50 -4.25 -1.86
CA SER A 218 -5.27 -5.67 -2.09
C SER A 218 -3.83 -6.10 -1.74
N LYS A 219 -2.83 -5.30 -2.11
CA LYS A 219 -1.42 -5.53 -1.75
C LYS A 219 -1.20 -5.46 -0.24
N LEU A 220 -1.88 -4.56 0.45
CA LEU A 220 -1.85 -4.45 1.91
C LEU A 220 -2.46 -5.69 2.59
N LEU A 221 -3.53 -6.26 2.04
CA LEU A 221 -4.09 -7.51 2.53
C LEU A 221 -3.10 -8.68 2.37
N TYR A 222 -2.41 -8.77 1.22
CA TYR A 222 -1.35 -9.78 1.03
C TYR A 222 -0.18 -9.61 1.99
N LYS A 223 0.21 -8.36 2.33
CA LYS A 223 1.20 -8.10 3.37
C LYS A 223 0.79 -8.77 4.69
N TYR A 224 -0.47 -8.61 5.10
CA TYR A 224 -0.94 -9.20 6.36
C TYR A 224 -1.19 -10.70 6.29
N LEU A 225 -1.47 -11.26 5.12
CA LEU A 225 -1.42 -12.71 4.93
C LEU A 225 -0.02 -13.28 5.19
N LEU A 226 1.03 -12.57 4.75
CA LEU A 226 2.42 -12.93 5.04
C LEU A 226 2.76 -12.74 6.53
N MET A 227 2.49 -11.57 7.09
CA MET A 227 2.81 -11.25 8.49
C MET A 227 2.14 -12.21 9.48
N ASN A 228 0.96 -12.73 9.13
CA ASN A 228 0.18 -13.69 9.93
C ASN A 228 0.46 -15.17 9.57
N ASP A 229 1.52 -15.46 8.82
CA ASP A 229 1.93 -16.81 8.38
C ASP A 229 0.87 -17.59 7.60
N GLN A 230 -0.11 -16.90 7.03
CA GLN A 230 -1.12 -17.51 6.15
C GLN A 230 -0.56 -17.74 4.73
N ILE A 231 0.40 -16.94 4.32
CA ILE A 231 1.25 -17.13 3.14
C ILE A 231 2.70 -17.27 3.64
N THR A 232 3.43 -18.21 3.07
CA THR A 232 4.80 -18.53 3.47
C THR A 232 5.82 -18.07 2.40
N GLY A 233 7.10 -18.00 2.78
CA GLY A 233 8.17 -17.76 1.84
C GLY A 233 8.23 -18.83 0.74
N GLN A 234 7.81 -20.07 1.01
CA GLN A 234 7.71 -21.14 0.02
C GLN A 234 6.64 -20.81 -1.03
N ASP A 235 5.45 -20.32 -0.59
CA ASP A 235 4.40 -19.89 -1.51
C ASP A 235 4.91 -18.77 -2.43
N ILE A 236 5.63 -17.79 -1.87
CA ILE A 236 6.25 -16.69 -2.63
C ILE A 236 7.22 -17.21 -3.68
N CYS A 237 8.10 -18.15 -3.32
CA CYS A 237 9.04 -18.73 -4.26
C CYS A 237 8.37 -19.51 -5.39
N LEU A 238 7.35 -20.31 -5.08
CA LEU A 238 6.59 -21.04 -6.08
C LEU A 238 5.93 -20.09 -7.09
N VAL A 239 5.30 -19.02 -6.61
CA VAL A 239 4.70 -18.00 -7.49
C VAL A 239 5.74 -17.31 -8.36
N LEU A 240 6.91 -16.95 -7.82
CA LEU A 240 7.99 -16.34 -8.61
C LEU A 240 8.47 -17.28 -9.73
N TYR A 241 8.54 -18.58 -9.46
CA TYR A 241 8.86 -19.59 -10.46
C TYR A 241 7.73 -19.72 -11.50
N GLU A 242 6.50 -19.88 -11.07
CA GLU A 242 5.32 -20.05 -11.94
C GLU A 242 5.06 -18.81 -12.82
N GLN A 243 5.35 -17.60 -12.32
CA GLN A 243 5.27 -16.37 -13.11
C GLN A 243 6.50 -16.12 -14.00
N GLY A 244 7.51 -17.00 -13.95
CA GLY A 244 8.71 -16.92 -14.78
C GLY A 244 9.72 -15.85 -14.34
N VAL A 245 9.60 -15.35 -13.11
CA VAL A 245 10.58 -14.42 -12.50
C VAL A 245 11.86 -15.17 -12.12
N LEU A 246 11.72 -16.39 -11.60
CA LEU A 246 12.82 -17.31 -11.34
C LEU A 246 12.88 -18.37 -12.45
N SER A 247 14.09 -18.75 -12.83
CA SER A 247 14.32 -19.68 -13.95
C SER A 247 14.33 -21.16 -13.53
N LYS A 248 14.49 -21.44 -12.23
CA LYS A 248 14.57 -22.79 -11.67
C LYS A 248 13.93 -22.86 -10.29
N GLU A 249 13.11 -23.88 -10.07
CA GLU A 249 12.50 -24.18 -8.79
C GLU A 249 13.54 -24.44 -7.70
N ASP A 250 14.62 -25.13 -8.03
CA ASP A 250 15.71 -25.44 -7.11
C ASP A 250 16.39 -24.20 -6.53
N ASP A 251 16.51 -23.11 -7.30
CA ASP A 251 17.10 -21.85 -6.83
C ASP A 251 16.23 -21.20 -5.75
N CYS A 252 14.92 -21.39 -5.84
CA CYS A 252 13.96 -20.91 -4.84
C CYS A 252 14.06 -21.67 -3.52
N TYR A 253 14.08 -23.01 -3.58
CA TYR A 253 14.20 -23.86 -2.39
C TYR A 253 15.56 -23.71 -1.70
N ALA A 254 16.64 -23.57 -2.46
CA ALA A 254 17.98 -23.35 -1.90
C ALA A 254 18.06 -22.02 -1.14
N SER A 255 17.39 -20.97 -1.62
CA SER A 255 17.33 -19.66 -0.96
C SER A 255 16.52 -19.72 0.33
N LEU A 256 15.45 -20.51 0.37
CA LEU A 256 14.64 -20.74 1.59
C LEU A 256 15.37 -21.58 2.63
N ALA A 257 16.08 -22.63 2.21
CA ALA A 257 16.81 -23.51 3.12
C ALA A 257 17.95 -22.77 3.82
N SER A 258 18.57 -21.79 3.17
CA SER A 258 19.61 -20.95 3.77
C SER A 258 19.08 -19.89 4.74
N GLY A 259 17.81 -19.51 4.64
CA GLY A 259 17.13 -18.58 5.53
C GLY A 259 16.34 -19.23 6.66
N ALA A 260 16.24 -20.55 6.68
CA ALA A 260 15.50 -21.34 7.66
C ALA A 260 16.39 -21.94 8.78
N MET A 261 17.65 -21.51 8.88
CA MET A 261 18.57 -21.94 9.95
C MET A 261 18.86 -20.82 10.94
#